data_02f73b89ae7727fc776bcb6445690a2b
#
_entry.id   02f73b89ae7727fc776bcb6445690a2b
#
_cell.length_a   1.000
_cell.length_b   1.000
_cell.length_c   1.000
_cell.angle_alpha   90.00
_cell.angle_beta   90.00
_cell.angle_gamma   90.00
#
_symmetry.space_group_name_H-M   'P 1'
#
loop_
_entity.id
_entity.type
_entity.pdbx_description
1 polymer ?
#
loop_
_entity_poly.entity_id
_entity_poly.type
_entity_poly.pdbx_seq_one_letter_code
_entity_poly.pdbx_strand_id
1 'polypeptide(L)'
;MSQRRVLVCDPISEKGIDFLKASGLSVDIKLGLSEAELVENAPNYEGIIVRSGVKITAPVIEAGAGVLRAIGRAGVGVDNIDIPVATKHGVVVMNTPGGNTISTAEHAFTLMMSLARHIPQAHQSVVEGRFKEGRKAYAGVELYNKTLAILGMGRIGGEFAKRAIGFGMRVVAYDPY
;
A
#
# COMPACT_ATOMS: atom_id res chain seq x y z
N MET A 1 -21.89 14.94 25.37
CA MET A 1 -21.87 14.51 23.97
C MET A 1 -21.33 13.10 23.92
N SER A 2 -21.99 12.14 23.28
CA SER A 2 -21.46 10.78 23.14
C SER A 2 -20.15 10.83 22.34
N GLN A 3 -19.17 10.07 22.81
CA GLN A 3 -17.87 9.97 22.13
C GLN A 3 -18.07 9.27 20.76
N ARG A 4 -17.53 9.84 19.68
CA ARG A 4 -17.62 9.26 18.35
C ARG A 4 -16.84 7.95 18.30
N ARG A 5 -17.44 6.92 17.70
CA ARG A 5 -16.87 5.58 17.65
C ARG A 5 -16.25 5.28 16.30
N VAL A 6 -15.07 4.68 16.32
CA VAL A 6 -14.33 4.25 15.14
C VAL A 6 -14.02 2.75 15.24
N LEU A 7 -14.34 2.01 14.20
CA LEU A 7 -14.02 0.60 14.05
C LEU A 7 -12.74 0.43 13.20
N VAL A 8 -11.76 -0.28 13.74
CA VAL A 8 -10.53 -0.65 13.00
C VAL A 8 -10.63 -2.12 12.63
N CYS A 9 -10.69 -2.42 11.32
CA CYS A 9 -10.94 -3.76 10.79
C CYS A 9 -9.68 -4.48 10.28
N ASP A 10 -8.62 -3.73 10.02
CA ASP A 10 -7.32 -4.27 9.61
C ASP A 10 -6.21 -3.81 10.57
N PRO A 11 -5.11 -4.56 10.71
CA PRO A 11 -4.01 -4.13 11.57
C PRO A 11 -3.38 -2.82 11.09
N ILE A 12 -3.36 -1.81 11.96
CA ILE A 12 -2.64 -0.54 11.77
C ILE A 12 -1.63 -0.35 12.91
N SER A 13 -0.73 0.64 12.77
CA SER A 13 0.28 0.90 13.80
C SER A 13 -0.37 1.35 15.11
N GLU A 14 0.22 0.95 16.24
CA GLU A 14 -0.21 1.41 17.59
C GLU A 14 -0.23 2.93 17.70
N LYS A 15 0.75 3.62 17.11
CA LYS A 15 0.79 5.08 17.05
C LYS A 15 -0.47 5.67 16.39
N GLY A 16 -1.03 4.99 15.38
CA GLY A 16 -2.28 5.42 14.74
C GLY A 16 -3.47 5.24 15.68
N ILE A 17 -3.53 4.13 16.39
CA ILE A 17 -4.57 3.87 17.40
C ILE A 17 -4.50 4.92 18.52
N ASP A 18 -3.31 5.18 19.04
CA ASP A 18 -3.09 6.16 20.11
C ASP A 18 -3.47 7.57 19.68
N PHE A 19 -3.15 7.94 18.45
CA PHE A 19 -3.54 9.24 17.86
C PHE A 19 -5.07 9.39 17.80
N LEU A 20 -5.78 8.35 17.37
CA LEU A 20 -7.25 8.36 17.32
C LEU A 20 -7.85 8.53 18.71
N LYS A 21 -7.36 7.77 19.70
CA LYS A 21 -7.80 7.87 21.10
C LYS A 21 -7.49 9.24 21.70
N ALA A 22 -6.28 9.77 21.46
CA ALA A 22 -5.88 11.09 21.92
C ALA A 22 -6.72 12.21 21.28
N SER A 23 -7.27 11.97 20.08
CA SER A 23 -8.21 12.88 19.40
C SER A 23 -9.65 12.82 19.94
N GLY A 24 -9.88 12.09 21.04
CA GLY A 24 -11.19 11.99 21.68
C GLY A 24 -12.14 10.99 21.03
N LEU A 25 -11.63 10.07 20.21
CA LEU A 25 -12.43 9.02 19.58
C LEU A 25 -12.44 7.74 20.45
N SER A 26 -13.57 7.04 20.48
CA SER A 26 -13.65 5.67 20.99
C SER A 26 -13.24 4.71 19.88
N VAL A 27 -12.21 3.91 20.09
CA VAL A 27 -11.64 3.03 19.07
C VAL A 27 -11.84 1.57 19.46
N ASP A 28 -12.61 0.85 18.64
CA ASP A 28 -12.78 -0.59 18.75
C ASP A 28 -11.95 -1.27 17.64
N ILE A 29 -11.23 -2.32 18.01
CA ILE A 29 -10.40 -3.09 17.06
C ILE A 29 -11.05 -4.47 16.91
N LYS A 30 -11.54 -4.77 15.71
CA LYS A 30 -12.14 -6.05 15.35
C LYS A 30 -11.57 -6.51 14.02
N LEU A 31 -10.59 -7.39 14.07
CA LEU A 31 -9.85 -7.83 12.89
C LEU A 31 -10.51 -9.05 12.25
N GLY A 32 -10.39 -9.15 10.91
CA GLY A 32 -10.82 -10.31 10.15
C GLY A 32 -12.33 -10.50 10.06
N LEU A 33 -13.10 -9.41 10.21
CA LEU A 33 -14.56 -9.47 10.08
C LEU A 33 -14.96 -9.88 8.66
N SER A 34 -15.94 -10.77 8.59
CA SER A 34 -16.66 -11.09 7.36
C SER A 34 -17.56 -9.92 6.93
N GLU A 35 -18.03 -9.94 5.69
CA GLU A 35 -18.97 -8.93 5.19
C GLU A 35 -20.24 -8.87 6.04
N ALA A 36 -20.79 -10.01 6.44
CA ALA A 36 -21.99 -10.07 7.28
C ALA A 36 -21.77 -9.40 8.64
N GLU A 37 -20.64 -9.67 9.29
CA GLU A 37 -20.26 -9.03 10.55
C GLU A 37 -20.01 -7.52 10.40
N LEU A 38 -19.47 -7.09 9.25
CA LEU A 38 -19.31 -5.67 8.95
C LEU A 38 -20.66 -4.97 8.79
N VAL A 39 -21.62 -5.59 8.10
CA VAL A 39 -22.99 -5.10 7.95
C VAL A 39 -23.66 -4.94 9.33
N GLU A 40 -23.48 -5.91 10.21
CA GLU A 40 -24.02 -5.88 11.58
C GLU A 40 -23.39 -4.76 12.44
N ASN A 41 -22.09 -4.52 12.24
CA ASN A 41 -21.34 -3.54 13.03
C ASN A 41 -21.47 -2.10 12.52
N ALA A 42 -21.55 -1.89 11.21
CA ALA A 42 -21.51 -0.57 10.57
C ALA A 42 -22.48 0.47 11.19
N PRO A 43 -23.72 0.13 11.60
CA PRO A 43 -24.63 1.08 12.23
C PRO A 43 -24.15 1.67 13.56
N ASN A 44 -23.13 1.09 14.17
CA ASN A 44 -22.64 1.47 15.50
C ASN A 44 -21.41 2.40 15.46
N TYR A 45 -20.90 2.75 14.26
CA TYR A 45 -19.64 3.49 14.12
C TYR A 45 -19.77 4.65 13.14
N GLU A 46 -19.27 5.82 13.52
CA GLU A 46 -19.17 6.99 12.64
C GLU A 46 -17.96 6.90 11.70
N GLY A 47 -16.97 6.05 12.02
CA GLY A 47 -15.81 5.83 11.19
C GLY A 47 -15.41 4.38 11.11
N ILE A 48 -14.93 3.96 9.94
CA ILE A 48 -14.31 2.63 9.73
C ILE A 48 -12.92 2.82 9.15
N ILE A 49 -11.94 2.11 9.70
CA ILE A 49 -10.55 2.12 9.20
C ILE A 49 -10.19 0.71 8.72
N VAL A 50 -9.71 0.67 7.47
CA VAL A 50 -9.28 -0.57 6.80
C VAL A 50 -7.90 -0.41 6.16
N ARG A 51 -7.33 -1.52 5.74
CA ARG A 51 -6.23 -1.59 4.77
C ARG A 51 -6.71 -2.33 3.52
N SER A 52 -5.93 -3.30 3.02
CA SER A 52 -6.28 -4.10 1.84
C SER A 52 -6.96 -5.42 2.16
N GLY A 53 -6.96 -5.84 3.42
CA GLY A 53 -7.50 -7.14 3.84
C GLY A 53 -9.01 -7.18 3.88
N VAL A 54 -9.65 -6.09 4.23
CA VAL A 54 -11.09 -5.98 4.38
C VAL A 54 -11.70 -5.16 3.23
N LYS A 55 -12.84 -5.62 2.72
CA LYS A 55 -13.62 -4.91 1.70
C LYS A 55 -14.81 -4.18 2.33
N ILE A 56 -14.97 -2.92 1.99
CA ILE A 56 -16.15 -2.11 2.36
C ILE A 56 -17.06 -2.02 1.14
N THR A 57 -17.99 -2.93 1.07
CA THR A 57 -18.93 -3.10 -0.03
C THR A 57 -20.17 -2.23 0.13
N ALA A 58 -21.02 -2.17 -0.90
CA ALA A 58 -22.28 -1.43 -0.86
C ALA A 58 -23.16 -1.85 0.35
N PRO A 59 -23.41 -3.15 0.64
CA PRO A 59 -24.19 -3.54 1.80
C PRO A 59 -23.67 -3.00 3.14
N VAL A 60 -22.34 -2.95 3.32
CA VAL A 60 -21.73 -2.41 4.55
C VAL A 60 -22.00 -0.92 4.70
N ILE A 61 -21.85 -0.16 3.61
CA ILE A 61 -22.08 1.30 3.61
C ILE A 61 -23.56 1.62 3.82
N GLU A 62 -24.43 0.89 3.15
CA GLU A 62 -25.89 1.04 3.27
C GLU A 62 -26.39 0.72 4.68
N ALA A 63 -25.85 -0.32 5.31
CA ALA A 63 -26.15 -0.65 6.71
C ALA A 63 -25.74 0.47 7.67
N GLY A 64 -24.62 1.13 7.42
CA GLY A 64 -24.15 2.27 8.20
C GLY A 64 -24.83 3.61 7.88
N ALA A 65 -25.79 3.65 6.94
CA ALA A 65 -26.39 4.88 6.47
C ALA A 65 -26.98 5.72 7.63
N GLY A 66 -26.69 7.03 7.61
CA GLY A 66 -27.11 7.96 8.67
C GLY A 66 -26.19 8.03 9.90
N VAL A 67 -25.34 7.02 10.13
CA VAL A 67 -24.35 7.00 11.24
C VAL A 67 -22.93 7.08 10.68
N LEU A 68 -22.56 6.20 9.74
CA LEU A 68 -21.24 6.18 9.13
C LEU A 68 -20.98 7.48 8.37
N ARG A 69 -19.88 8.16 8.69
CA ARG A 69 -19.48 9.46 8.14
C ARG A 69 -18.18 9.40 7.34
N ALA A 70 -17.29 8.48 7.74
CA ALA A 70 -15.98 8.41 7.12
C ALA A 70 -15.45 6.98 7.05
N ILE A 71 -14.75 6.67 5.95
CA ILE A 71 -13.97 5.44 5.78
C ILE A 71 -12.52 5.86 5.52
N GLY A 72 -11.62 5.44 6.37
CA GLY A 72 -10.17 5.65 6.22
C GLY A 72 -9.48 4.40 5.71
N ARG A 73 -8.79 4.48 4.58
CA ARG A 73 -7.93 3.40 4.13
C ARG A 73 -6.47 3.72 4.43
N ALA A 74 -5.86 2.96 5.35
CA ALA A 74 -4.43 3.07 5.63
C ALA A 74 -3.60 2.41 4.50
N GLY A 75 -3.56 3.07 3.34
CA GLY A 75 -2.90 2.63 2.12
C GLY A 75 -3.20 3.54 0.94
N VAL A 76 -2.63 3.27 -0.22
CA VAL A 76 -2.71 4.14 -1.41
C VAL A 76 -3.95 3.88 -2.26
N GLY A 77 -4.19 2.62 -2.65
CA GLY A 77 -5.36 2.27 -3.43
C GLY A 77 -6.65 2.38 -2.62
N VAL A 78 -7.79 2.39 -3.28
CA VAL A 78 -9.12 2.42 -2.67
C VAL A 78 -10.07 1.41 -3.33
N ASP A 79 -9.52 0.47 -4.05
CA ASP A 79 -10.19 -0.55 -4.84
C ASP A 79 -11.03 -1.54 -4.01
N ASN A 80 -10.78 -1.61 -2.72
CA ASN A 80 -11.55 -2.40 -1.77
C ASN A 80 -12.71 -1.62 -1.10
N ILE A 81 -13.03 -0.41 -1.55
CA ILE A 81 -14.12 0.42 -1.02
C ILE A 81 -15.06 0.81 -2.17
N ASP A 82 -16.35 0.65 -1.99
CA ASP A 82 -17.35 1.08 -2.96
C ASP A 82 -17.55 2.60 -2.89
N ILE A 83 -16.70 3.34 -3.61
CA ILE A 83 -16.71 4.81 -3.60
C ILE A 83 -18.00 5.41 -4.15
N PRO A 84 -18.60 4.89 -5.26
CA PRO A 84 -19.90 5.39 -5.75
C PRO A 84 -20.98 5.34 -4.68
N VAL A 85 -21.10 4.23 -3.97
CA VAL A 85 -22.09 4.08 -2.90
C VAL A 85 -21.75 4.95 -1.69
N ALA A 86 -20.47 5.05 -1.29
CA ALA A 86 -20.04 5.95 -0.22
C ALA A 86 -20.43 7.40 -0.53
N THR A 87 -20.17 7.85 -1.76
CA THR A 87 -20.52 9.22 -2.21
C THR A 87 -22.05 9.44 -2.16
N LYS A 88 -22.84 8.48 -2.64
CA LYS A 88 -24.31 8.56 -2.60
C LYS A 88 -24.85 8.72 -1.18
N HIS A 89 -24.22 8.08 -0.20
CA HIS A 89 -24.61 8.15 1.22
C HIS A 89 -23.91 9.27 2.01
N GLY A 90 -23.11 10.13 1.35
CA GLY A 90 -22.40 11.24 1.99
C GLY A 90 -21.27 10.78 2.92
N VAL A 91 -20.72 9.59 2.70
CA VAL A 91 -19.60 9.03 3.46
C VAL A 91 -18.29 9.45 2.80
N VAL A 92 -17.42 10.12 3.56
CA VAL A 92 -16.10 10.55 3.07
C VAL A 92 -15.15 9.35 3.04
N VAL A 93 -14.51 9.10 1.90
CA VAL A 93 -13.45 8.10 1.76
C VAL A 93 -12.09 8.81 1.72
N MET A 94 -11.19 8.40 2.61
CA MET A 94 -9.84 8.95 2.73
C MET A 94 -8.80 7.84 2.59
N ASN A 95 -7.65 8.18 2.01
CA ASN A 95 -6.53 7.26 1.88
C ASN A 95 -5.21 7.94 2.30
N THR A 96 -4.10 7.16 2.26
CA THR A 96 -2.74 7.67 2.54
C THR A 96 -1.88 7.60 1.27
N PRO A 97 -2.06 8.53 0.32
CA PRO A 97 -1.51 8.40 -1.04
C PRO A 97 0.02 8.46 -1.14
N GLY A 98 0.70 8.91 -0.10
CA GLY A 98 2.18 8.95 -0.03
C GLY A 98 2.82 7.85 0.83
N GLY A 99 1.99 7.03 1.51
CA GLY A 99 2.44 6.17 2.61
C GLY A 99 3.45 5.08 2.22
N ASN A 100 3.49 4.64 0.97
CA ASN A 100 4.41 3.60 0.50
C ASN A 100 5.23 4.03 -0.73
N THR A 101 5.21 5.30 -1.11
CA THR A 101 5.86 5.77 -2.36
C THR A 101 7.33 5.42 -2.38
N ILE A 102 8.05 5.75 -1.31
CA ILE A 102 9.50 5.51 -1.21
C ILE A 102 9.79 4.01 -1.13
N SER A 103 9.15 3.30 -0.20
CA SER A 103 9.41 1.87 0.01
C SER A 103 9.09 1.03 -1.23
N THR A 104 8.03 1.37 -1.97
CA THR A 104 7.69 0.68 -3.22
C THR A 104 8.72 0.96 -4.32
N ALA A 105 9.16 2.21 -4.47
CA ALA A 105 10.20 2.56 -5.43
C ALA A 105 11.54 1.88 -5.10
N GLU A 106 11.91 1.81 -3.82
CA GLU A 106 13.11 1.10 -3.36
C GLU A 106 13.03 -0.40 -3.60
N HIS A 107 11.88 -1.00 -3.29
CA HIS A 107 11.67 -2.42 -3.53
C HIS A 107 11.76 -2.76 -5.03
N ALA A 108 11.11 -1.97 -5.88
CA ALA A 108 11.17 -2.16 -7.33
C ALA A 108 12.60 -2.01 -7.85
N PHE A 109 13.36 -1.01 -7.35
CA PHE A 109 14.76 -0.82 -7.71
C PHE A 109 15.65 -1.98 -7.25
N THR A 110 15.41 -2.49 -6.04
CA THR A 110 16.09 -3.67 -5.49
C THR A 110 15.84 -4.91 -6.35
N LEU A 111 14.60 -5.14 -6.79
CA LEU A 111 14.28 -6.24 -7.69
C LEU A 111 15.01 -6.11 -9.03
N MET A 112 15.03 -4.90 -9.62
CA MET A 112 15.77 -4.64 -10.85
C MET A 112 17.27 -4.94 -10.70
N MET A 113 17.88 -4.47 -9.61
CA MET A 113 19.29 -4.75 -9.30
C MET A 113 19.56 -6.24 -9.08
N SER A 114 18.66 -6.91 -8.34
CA SER A 114 18.76 -8.34 -8.08
C SER A 114 18.68 -9.17 -9.37
N LEU A 115 17.81 -8.77 -10.29
CA LEU A 115 17.69 -9.39 -11.61
C LEU A 115 18.95 -9.14 -12.46
N ALA A 116 19.40 -7.88 -12.56
CA ALA A 116 20.55 -7.49 -13.37
C ALA A 116 21.86 -8.16 -12.90
N ARG A 117 21.99 -8.45 -11.62
CA ARG A 117 23.19 -9.00 -11.00
C ARG A 117 23.03 -10.46 -10.54
N HIS A 118 21.89 -11.11 -10.81
CA HIS A 118 21.59 -12.51 -10.41
C HIS A 118 21.81 -12.77 -8.91
N ILE A 119 21.45 -11.80 -8.04
CA ILE A 119 21.80 -11.83 -6.61
C ILE A 119 21.35 -13.11 -5.91
N PRO A 120 20.10 -13.60 -6.05
CA PRO A 120 19.67 -14.81 -5.37
C PRO A 120 20.48 -16.05 -5.79
N GLN A 121 20.74 -16.21 -7.08
CA GLN A 121 21.47 -17.34 -7.64
C GLN A 121 22.96 -17.29 -7.24
N ALA A 122 23.56 -16.09 -7.28
CA ALA A 122 24.93 -15.88 -6.86
C ALA A 122 25.10 -16.16 -5.37
N HIS A 123 24.17 -15.70 -4.53
CA HIS A 123 24.15 -15.97 -3.08
C HIS A 123 24.09 -17.49 -2.83
N GLN A 124 23.15 -18.19 -3.46
CA GLN A 124 22.98 -19.62 -3.30
C GLN A 124 24.25 -20.38 -3.69
N SER A 125 24.90 -19.99 -4.78
CA SER A 125 26.16 -20.58 -5.23
C SER A 125 27.29 -20.44 -4.20
N VAL A 126 27.33 -19.29 -3.50
CA VAL A 126 28.30 -19.06 -2.41
C VAL A 126 28.01 -19.97 -1.21
N VAL A 127 26.74 -20.05 -0.80
CA VAL A 127 26.29 -20.92 0.33
C VAL A 127 26.62 -22.38 0.08
N GLU A 128 26.52 -22.82 -1.18
CA GLU A 128 26.86 -24.20 -1.60
C GLU A 128 28.36 -24.44 -1.82
N GLY A 129 29.21 -23.46 -1.53
CA GLY A 129 30.66 -23.57 -1.73
C GLY A 129 31.12 -23.53 -3.19
N ARG A 130 30.24 -23.17 -4.12
CA ARG A 130 30.49 -23.11 -5.57
C ARG A 130 30.81 -21.68 -6.06
N PHE A 131 31.63 -20.95 -5.31
CA PHE A 131 31.95 -19.55 -5.60
C PHE A 131 32.55 -19.34 -6.99
N LYS A 132 33.51 -20.19 -7.40
CA LYS A 132 34.21 -20.04 -8.67
C LYS A 132 33.29 -20.21 -9.89
N GLU A 133 32.44 -21.23 -9.81
CA GLU A 133 31.43 -21.54 -10.83
C GLU A 133 30.35 -20.45 -10.87
N GLY A 134 29.83 -20.03 -9.70
CA GLY A 134 28.83 -19.00 -9.55
C GLY A 134 29.31 -17.64 -10.05
N ARG A 135 30.57 -17.27 -9.76
CA ARG A 135 31.18 -16.03 -10.28
C ARG A 135 31.17 -15.96 -11.79
N LYS A 136 31.42 -17.09 -12.47
CA LYS A 136 31.40 -17.17 -13.93
C LYS A 136 29.99 -17.18 -14.50
N ALA A 137 29.10 -17.96 -13.88
CA ALA A 137 27.73 -18.13 -14.37
C ALA A 137 26.84 -16.91 -14.13
N TYR A 138 27.06 -16.16 -13.04
CA TYR A 138 26.18 -15.07 -12.56
C TYR A 138 26.88 -13.71 -12.60
N ALA A 139 27.69 -13.43 -13.61
CA ALA A 139 28.38 -12.14 -13.77
C ALA A 139 27.42 -10.95 -13.86
N GLY A 140 26.25 -11.16 -14.49
CA GLY A 140 25.21 -10.15 -14.65
C GLY A 140 25.62 -9.01 -15.59
N VAL A 141 24.87 -7.90 -15.50
CA VAL A 141 25.11 -6.69 -16.29
C VAL A 141 25.15 -5.46 -15.39
N GLU A 142 25.94 -4.45 -15.81
CA GLU A 142 25.91 -3.14 -15.17
C GLU A 142 24.73 -2.33 -15.67
N LEU A 143 24.15 -1.50 -14.80
CA LEU A 143 23.06 -0.58 -15.16
C LEU A 143 23.59 0.74 -15.72
N TYR A 144 24.83 1.08 -15.44
CA TYR A 144 25.47 2.29 -15.92
C TYR A 144 25.37 2.44 -17.45
N ASN A 145 24.99 3.62 -17.93
CA ASN A 145 24.74 3.94 -19.35
C ASN A 145 23.61 3.12 -20.02
N LYS A 146 22.85 2.30 -19.28
CA LYS A 146 21.68 1.61 -19.84
C LYS A 146 20.47 2.56 -19.86
N THR A 147 19.52 2.24 -20.75
CA THR A 147 18.25 2.96 -20.83
C THR A 147 17.20 2.21 -20.02
N LEU A 148 16.52 2.91 -19.14
CA LEU A 148 15.36 2.44 -18.41
C LEU A 148 14.10 3.06 -19.00
N ALA A 149 13.15 2.23 -19.42
CA ALA A 149 11.81 2.67 -19.76
C ALA A 149 10.88 2.53 -18.54
N ILE A 150 10.20 3.62 -18.19
CA ILE A 150 9.21 3.65 -17.09
C ILE A 150 7.83 3.83 -17.71
N LEU A 151 6.94 2.87 -17.45
CA LEU A 151 5.54 2.94 -17.83
C LEU A 151 4.72 3.38 -16.60
N GLY A 152 4.29 4.64 -16.57
CA GLY A 152 3.68 5.28 -15.42
C GLY A 152 4.67 6.15 -14.64
N MET A 153 4.61 7.48 -14.81
CA MET A 153 5.51 8.46 -14.19
C MET A 153 4.86 9.17 -12.98
N GLY A 154 3.95 8.49 -12.31
CA GLY A 154 3.35 8.96 -11.07
C GLY A 154 4.35 9.02 -9.91
N ARG A 155 3.86 9.12 -8.67
CA ARG A 155 4.71 9.27 -7.47
C ARG A 155 5.80 8.20 -7.36
N ILE A 156 5.44 6.92 -7.54
CA ILE A 156 6.40 5.80 -7.45
C ILE A 156 7.36 5.81 -8.64
N GLY A 157 6.85 5.99 -9.86
CA GLY A 157 7.68 6.07 -11.07
C GLY A 157 8.72 7.18 -11.01
N GLY A 158 8.33 8.37 -10.50
CA GLY A 158 9.25 9.49 -10.29
C GLY A 158 10.35 9.18 -9.26
N GLU A 159 10.01 8.53 -8.14
CA GLU A 159 11.00 8.12 -7.15
C GLU A 159 11.91 7.00 -7.67
N PHE A 160 11.38 6.10 -8.48
CA PHE A 160 12.18 5.07 -9.16
C PHE A 160 13.16 5.71 -10.16
N ALA A 161 12.69 6.67 -10.97
CA ALA A 161 13.52 7.41 -11.93
C ALA A 161 14.71 8.11 -11.26
N LYS A 162 14.50 8.79 -10.13
CA LYS A 162 15.57 9.45 -9.38
C LYS A 162 16.70 8.48 -9.00
N ARG A 163 16.36 7.28 -8.57
CA ARG A 163 17.32 6.22 -8.22
C ARG A 163 18.06 5.74 -9.46
N ALA A 164 17.38 5.51 -10.55
CA ALA A 164 17.99 5.10 -11.82
C ALA A 164 18.96 6.14 -12.38
N ILE A 165 18.63 7.42 -12.31
CA ILE A 165 19.53 8.53 -12.68
C ILE A 165 20.76 8.54 -11.79
N GLY A 166 20.61 8.32 -10.48
CA GLY A 166 21.73 8.18 -9.54
C GLY A 166 22.69 7.03 -9.87
N PHE A 167 22.19 6.00 -10.55
CA PHE A 167 22.99 4.88 -11.10
C PHE A 167 23.56 5.15 -12.51
N GLY A 168 23.46 6.38 -13.01
CA GLY A 168 23.98 6.76 -14.32
C GLY A 168 23.19 6.17 -15.48
N MET A 169 21.92 5.82 -15.26
CA MET A 169 21.04 5.34 -16.32
C MET A 169 20.41 6.50 -17.10
N ARG A 170 20.10 6.29 -18.35
CA ARG A 170 19.20 7.14 -19.13
C ARG A 170 17.77 6.70 -18.88
N VAL A 171 16.90 7.62 -18.46
CA VAL A 171 15.48 7.32 -18.22
C VAL A 171 14.65 7.85 -19.36
N VAL A 172 13.74 7.03 -19.88
CA VAL A 172 12.64 7.41 -20.78
C VAL A 172 11.34 6.99 -20.10
N ALA A 173 10.29 7.78 -20.24
CA ALA A 173 9.03 7.52 -19.55
C ALA A 173 7.85 7.64 -20.54
N TYR A 174 6.82 6.88 -20.27
CA TYR A 174 5.50 7.03 -20.86
C TYR A 174 4.46 7.08 -19.75
N ASP A 175 3.64 8.12 -19.76
CA ASP A 175 2.50 8.27 -18.87
C ASP A 175 1.33 8.85 -19.69
N PRO A 176 0.16 8.20 -19.70
CA PRO A 176 -0.99 8.66 -20.48
C PRO A 176 -1.77 9.80 -19.78
N TYR A 177 -1.39 10.22 -18.53
CA TYR A 177 -2.09 11.22 -17.72
C TYR A 177 -1.26 12.46 -17.46
#